data_dbe7640677f40e3b1630020422c62af1
#
_entry.id   dbe7640677f40e3b1630020422c62af1
#
_cell.length_a   1.000
_cell.length_b   1.000
_cell.length_c   1.000
_cell.angle_alpha   90.00
_cell.angle_beta   90.00
_cell.angle_gamma   90.00
#
_symmetry.space_group_name_H-M   'P 1'
#
loop_
_entity.id
_entity.type
_entity.pdbx_description
1 polymer ?
#
loop_
_entity_poly.entity_id
_entity_poly.type
_entity_poly.pdbx_seq_one_letter_code
_entity_poly.pdbx_strand_id
1 'polypeptide(L)'
;MANSNDWENPGLPHRNRLPARAHFFGYPSVEAAATRDRARSTGFIDLTGSWSFRLFDSPGRVHADDLAAPHPEWDEVRVPHLWQMDGYGRPQYTDEGYPFPVRPPLVPSANPTG
;
A
#
# COMPACT_ATOMS: atom_id res chain seq x y z
N MET A 1 -0.41 3.36 27.87
CA MET A 1 0.13 4.14 26.73
C MET A 1 -0.95 4.12 25.68
N ALA A 2 -1.45 5.27 25.24
CA ALA A 2 -2.43 5.33 24.17
C ALA A 2 -1.76 4.79 22.91
N ASN A 3 -2.32 3.74 22.33
CA ASN A 3 -1.89 3.18 21.07
C ASN A 3 -2.33 4.16 19.98
N SER A 4 -1.55 5.20 19.76
CA SER A 4 -1.83 6.13 18.67
C SER A 4 -1.49 5.41 17.37
N ASN A 5 -2.47 5.22 16.52
CA ASN A 5 -2.25 4.72 15.17
C ASN A 5 -1.27 5.63 14.45
N ASP A 6 -0.28 5.07 13.76
CA ASP A 6 0.73 5.86 13.06
C ASP A 6 0.12 6.84 12.06
N TRP A 7 -0.94 6.43 11.38
CA TRP A 7 -1.66 7.24 10.39
C TRP A 7 -2.48 8.41 10.97
N GLU A 8 -2.63 8.47 12.29
CA GLU A 8 -3.29 9.56 13.01
C GLU A 8 -2.27 10.45 13.76
N ASN A 9 -0.97 10.19 13.58
CA ASN A 9 0.10 10.93 14.22
C ASN A 9 0.88 11.82 13.23
N PRO A 10 0.55 13.12 13.11
CA PRO A 10 1.26 14.02 12.20
C PRO A 10 2.73 14.24 12.58
N GLY A 11 3.13 13.92 13.82
CA GLY A 11 4.53 13.98 14.25
C GLY A 11 5.37 12.78 13.80
N LEU A 12 4.75 11.76 13.17
CA LEU A 12 5.41 10.56 12.68
C LEU A 12 5.22 10.39 11.16
N PRO A 13 5.87 11.20 10.32
CA PRO A 13 5.71 11.13 8.87
C PRO A 13 6.32 9.86 8.25
N HIS A 14 7.22 9.20 8.97
CA HIS A 14 7.95 8.02 8.48
C HIS A 14 8.18 7.00 9.58
N ARG A 15 8.02 5.72 9.24
CA ARG A 15 8.48 4.58 10.04
C ARG A 15 9.20 3.59 9.12
N ASN A 16 10.39 3.14 9.54
CA ASN A 16 11.20 2.15 8.79
C ASN A 16 11.50 2.58 7.33
N ARG A 17 11.70 3.89 7.12
CA ARG A 17 12.07 4.46 5.82
C ARG A 17 13.44 5.09 5.88
N LEU A 18 14.25 4.82 4.87
CA LEU A 18 15.50 5.55 4.65
C LEU A 18 15.20 7.02 4.28
N PRO A 19 16.17 7.93 4.52
CA PRO A 19 16.04 9.31 4.05
C PRO A 19 15.70 9.39 2.56
N ALA A 20 14.92 10.40 2.19
CA ALA A 20 14.58 10.64 0.79
C ALA A 20 15.84 10.82 -0.06
N ARG A 21 15.87 10.19 -1.23
CA ARG A 21 16.98 10.25 -2.19
C ARG A 21 16.45 10.13 -3.61
N ALA A 22 17.28 10.50 -4.59
CA ALA A 22 16.97 10.27 -5.98
C ALA A 22 16.80 8.76 -6.26
N HIS A 23 15.86 8.43 -7.15
CA HIS A 23 15.64 7.05 -7.58
C HIS A 23 16.82 6.56 -8.42
N PHE A 24 17.29 5.35 -8.14
CA PHE A 24 18.32 4.67 -8.96
C PHE A 24 18.21 3.15 -8.78
N PHE A 25 18.75 2.42 -9.74
CA PHE A 25 18.97 0.98 -9.64
C PHE A 25 20.46 0.69 -9.44
N GLY A 26 20.79 -0.12 -8.43
CA GLY A 26 22.13 -0.67 -8.28
C GLY A 26 22.27 -1.93 -9.15
N TYR A 27 23.39 -2.04 -9.88
CA TYR A 27 23.69 -3.20 -10.73
C TYR A 27 24.93 -3.92 -10.24
N PRO A 28 25.03 -5.25 -10.45
CA PRO A 28 26.18 -6.05 -9.99
C PRO A 28 27.46 -5.78 -10.83
N SER A 29 27.33 -5.24 -12.03
CA SER A 29 28.47 -4.92 -12.90
C SER A 29 28.16 -3.75 -13.85
N VAL A 30 29.21 -3.21 -14.46
CA VAL A 30 29.12 -2.14 -15.49
C VAL A 30 28.36 -2.64 -16.72
N GLU A 31 28.59 -3.89 -17.12
CA GLU A 31 27.91 -4.53 -18.27
C GLU A 31 26.41 -4.66 -18.00
N ALA A 32 26.03 -5.07 -16.78
CA ALA A 32 24.63 -5.13 -16.36
C ALA A 32 24.00 -3.73 -16.37
N ALA A 33 24.69 -2.72 -15.88
CA ALA A 33 24.22 -1.33 -15.88
C ALA A 33 24.05 -0.78 -17.29
N ALA A 34 24.97 -1.12 -18.21
CA ALA A 34 24.93 -0.69 -19.61
C ALA A 34 23.67 -1.17 -20.36
N THR A 35 23.04 -2.25 -19.92
CA THR A 35 21.78 -2.74 -20.50
C THR A 35 20.58 -1.84 -20.20
N ARG A 36 20.64 -1.04 -19.14
CA ARG A 36 19.53 -0.23 -18.60
C ARG A 36 18.27 -1.04 -18.26
N ASP A 37 18.40 -2.35 -18.18
CA ASP A 37 17.31 -3.25 -17.82
C ASP A 37 17.25 -3.40 -16.29
N ARG A 38 16.20 -2.83 -15.68
CA ARG A 38 16.01 -2.86 -14.23
C ARG A 38 15.91 -4.28 -13.66
N ALA A 39 15.47 -5.25 -14.47
CA ALA A 39 15.38 -6.65 -14.04
C ALA A 39 16.76 -7.27 -13.76
N ARG A 40 17.84 -6.66 -14.25
CA ARG A 40 19.22 -7.06 -13.96
C ARG A 40 19.80 -6.43 -12.69
N SER A 41 19.03 -5.58 -12.01
CA SER A 41 19.38 -5.06 -10.70
C SER A 41 19.19 -6.14 -9.62
N THR A 42 20.16 -6.32 -8.74
CA THR A 42 20.06 -7.27 -7.62
C THR A 42 19.02 -6.85 -6.57
N GLY A 43 18.64 -5.58 -6.56
CA GLY A 43 17.65 -5.02 -5.64
C GLY A 43 16.27 -4.85 -6.27
N PHE A 44 16.05 -5.29 -7.51
CA PHE A 44 14.76 -5.20 -8.17
C PHE A 44 13.92 -6.45 -7.88
N ILE A 45 12.72 -6.24 -7.40
CA ILE A 45 11.70 -7.29 -7.23
C ILE A 45 10.45 -6.80 -7.95
N ASP A 46 9.96 -7.61 -8.90
CA ASP A 46 8.69 -7.36 -9.56
C ASP A 46 7.55 -7.90 -8.70
N LEU A 47 6.67 -7.00 -8.26
CA LEU A 47 5.51 -7.33 -7.45
C LEU A 47 4.23 -7.43 -8.28
N THR A 48 4.31 -7.37 -9.62
CA THR A 48 3.16 -7.60 -10.49
C THR A 48 2.69 -9.04 -10.40
N GLY A 49 1.40 -9.27 -10.50
CA GLY A 49 0.83 -10.61 -10.47
C GLY A 49 -0.41 -10.73 -9.63
N SER A 50 -0.73 -11.96 -9.22
CA SER A 50 -1.87 -12.27 -8.37
C SER A 50 -1.51 -12.13 -6.90
N TRP A 51 -2.38 -11.48 -6.15
CA TRP A 51 -2.21 -11.25 -4.71
C TRP A 51 -3.49 -11.60 -3.95
N SER A 52 -3.34 -12.14 -2.76
CA SER A 52 -4.46 -12.30 -1.83
C SER A 52 -4.95 -10.93 -1.37
N PHE A 53 -6.25 -10.73 -1.40
CA PHE A 53 -6.87 -9.43 -1.11
C PHE A 53 -8.08 -9.58 -0.20
N ARG A 54 -8.23 -8.62 0.70
CA ARG A 54 -9.44 -8.43 1.50
C ARG A 54 -9.70 -6.94 1.71
N LEU A 55 -10.92 -6.52 1.46
CA LEU A 55 -11.37 -5.16 1.76
C LEU A 55 -11.89 -5.08 3.20
N PHE A 56 -11.40 -4.11 3.95
CA PHE A 56 -11.87 -3.78 5.29
C PHE A 56 -12.61 -2.44 5.29
N ASP A 57 -13.57 -2.26 6.19
CA ASP A 57 -14.33 -1.01 6.33
C ASP A 57 -13.46 0.16 6.80
N SER A 58 -12.38 -0.12 7.49
CA SER A 58 -11.41 0.88 7.94
C SER A 58 -10.08 0.25 8.37
N PRO A 59 -8.98 1.02 8.43
CA PRO A 59 -7.69 0.54 8.92
C PRO A 59 -7.74 -0.03 10.34
N GLY A 60 -8.62 0.50 11.19
CA GLY A 60 -8.80 0.02 12.56
C GLY A 60 -9.44 -1.37 12.69
N ARG A 61 -9.89 -1.97 11.58
CA ARG A 61 -10.41 -3.33 11.52
C ARG A 61 -9.35 -4.37 11.13
N VAL A 62 -8.20 -3.91 10.67
CA VAL A 62 -7.08 -4.79 10.33
C VAL A 62 -6.35 -5.21 11.60
N HIS A 63 -6.21 -6.49 11.84
CA HIS A 63 -5.49 -7.06 12.98
C HIS A 63 -4.15 -7.63 12.54
N ALA A 64 -3.21 -7.77 13.47
CA ALA A 64 -1.89 -8.32 13.19
C ALA A 64 -1.98 -9.74 12.62
N ASP A 65 -2.96 -10.53 13.06
CA ASP A 65 -3.20 -11.88 12.57
C ASP A 65 -3.62 -11.92 11.10
N ASP A 66 -4.31 -10.88 10.62
CA ASP A 66 -4.66 -10.74 9.20
C ASP A 66 -3.42 -10.61 8.30
N LEU A 67 -2.28 -10.18 8.86
CA LEU A 67 -1.03 -9.96 8.14
C LEU A 67 0.01 -11.08 8.37
N ALA A 68 -0.26 -12.00 9.30
CA ALA A 68 0.73 -12.96 9.79
C ALA A 68 0.84 -14.24 8.96
N ALA A 69 -0.17 -14.59 8.18
CA ALA A 69 -0.22 -15.86 7.45
C ALA A 69 -1.04 -15.74 6.16
N PRO A 70 -0.86 -16.66 5.18
CA PRO A 70 -1.76 -16.76 4.06
C PRO A 70 -3.20 -17.08 4.52
N HIS A 71 -4.16 -16.38 3.96
CA HIS A 71 -5.59 -16.57 4.23
C HIS A 71 -6.27 -17.14 2.97
N PRO A 72 -6.51 -18.45 2.91
CA PRO A 72 -7.07 -19.09 1.72
C PRO A 72 -8.51 -18.64 1.40
N GLU A 73 -9.17 -18.01 2.36
CA GLU A 73 -10.52 -17.42 2.20
C GLU A 73 -10.49 -15.99 1.64
N TRP A 74 -9.32 -15.38 1.45
CA TRP A 74 -9.22 -14.07 0.81
C TRP A 74 -9.36 -14.21 -0.69
N ASP A 75 -9.88 -13.18 -1.32
CA ASP A 75 -10.01 -13.12 -2.76
C ASP A 75 -8.64 -12.95 -3.44
N GLU A 76 -8.59 -13.26 -4.72
CA GLU A 76 -7.42 -12.98 -5.54
C GLU A 76 -7.67 -11.73 -6.40
N VAL A 77 -6.73 -10.80 -6.37
CA VAL A 77 -6.73 -9.63 -7.25
C VAL A 77 -5.43 -9.54 -8.04
N ARG A 78 -5.51 -8.92 -9.20
CA ARG A 78 -4.33 -8.66 -10.02
C ARG A 78 -3.68 -7.33 -9.65
N VAL A 79 -2.35 -7.27 -9.58
CA VAL A 79 -1.56 -6.07 -9.29
C VAL A 79 -0.61 -5.80 -10.48
N PRO A 80 -0.49 -4.56 -10.97
CA PRO A 80 -1.23 -3.35 -10.56
C PRO A 80 -2.65 -3.32 -11.11
N HIS A 81 -3.60 -2.95 -10.28
CA HIS A 81 -5.01 -2.81 -10.66
C HIS A 81 -5.77 -1.89 -9.67
N LEU A 82 -6.97 -1.51 -10.02
CA LEU A 82 -7.89 -0.78 -9.16
C LEU A 82 -8.97 -1.75 -8.66
N TRP A 83 -8.97 -2.09 -7.40
CA TRP A 83 -9.91 -3.05 -6.81
C TRP A 83 -11.39 -2.67 -7.02
N GLN A 84 -11.70 -1.37 -7.17
CA GLN A 84 -13.06 -0.93 -7.48
C GLN A 84 -13.56 -1.46 -8.82
N MET A 85 -12.65 -1.77 -9.76
CA MET A 85 -13.01 -2.36 -11.05
C MET A 85 -13.33 -3.86 -10.94
N ASP A 86 -12.89 -4.49 -9.85
CA ASP A 86 -13.22 -5.89 -9.51
C ASP A 86 -14.47 -5.99 -8.63
N GLY A 87 -15.15 -4.87 -8.37
CA GLY A 87 -16.38 -4.83 -7.59
C GLY A 87 -16.21 -4.58 -6.09
N TYR A 88 -15.00 -4.31 -5.62
CA TYR A 88 -14.74 -3.98 -4.22
C TYR A 88 -14.98 -2.49 -3.96
N GLY A 89 -15.90 -2.19 -3.06
CA GLY A 89 -16.31 -0.82 -2.80
C GLY A 89 -17.00 -0.18 -4.01
N ARG A 90 -16.70 1.06 -4.29
CA ARG A 90 -17.21 1.79 -5.45
C ARG A 90 -16.24 2.90 -5.87
N PRO A 91 -16.20 3.24 -7.16
CA PRO A 91 -15.48 4.41 -7.62
C PRO A 91 -16.01 5.67 -6.93
N GLN A 92 -15.08 6.53 -6.51
CA GLN A 92 -15.43 7.79 -5.86
C GLN A 92 -14.87 8.95 -6.67
N TYR A 93 -15.72 9.94 -6.90
CA TYR A 93 -15.36 11.17 -7.56
C TYR A 93 -15.06 12.20 -6.47
N THR A 94 -13.83 12.70 -6.40
CA THR A 94 -13.33 13.47 -5.26
C THR A 94 -12.90 14.88 -5.59
N ASP A 95 -13.14 15.40 -6.80
CA ASP A 95 -12.77 16.75 -7.19
C ASP A 95 -13.70 17.83 -6.61
N GLU A 96 -14.96 17.48 -6.30
CA GLU A 96 -15.92 18.40 -5.67
C GLU A 96 -16.09 18.18 -4.16
N GLY A 97 -15.51 17.13 -3.59
CA GLY A 97 -15.61 16.83 -2.17
C GLY A 97 -14.95 15.51 -1.77
N TYR A 98 -14.79 15.34 -0.48
CA TYR A 98 -14.26 14.10 0.07
C TYR A 98 -15.37 13.07 0.30
N PRO A 99 -15.11 11.79 0.07
CA PRO A 99 -16.09 10.72 0.26
C PRO A 99 -16.44 10.48 1.73
N PHE A 100 -15.72 11.09 2.66
CA PHE A 100 -15.91 10.99 4.11
C PHE A 100 -15.56 12.33 4.79
N PRO A 101 -16.03 12.58 6.02
CA PRO A 101 -15.69 13.79 6.77
C PRO A 101 -14.18 13.92 7.03
N VAL A 102 -13.62 15.08 6.68
CA VAL A 102 -12.18 15.35 6.91
C VAL A 102 -12.01 16.00 8.28
N ARG A 103 -11.33 15.31 9.19
CA ARG A 103 -11.04 15.75 10.55
C ARG A 103 -9.60 15.37 10.96
N PRO A 104 -8.58 16.00 10.37
CA PRO A 104 -7.20 15.65 10.71
C PRO A 104 -6.92 15.83 12.22
N PRO A 105 -6.15 14.95 12.87
CA PRO A 105 -5.46 13.78 12.30
C PRO A 105 -6.31 12.49 12.31
N LEU A 106 -7.59 12.56 12.66
CA LEU A 106 -8.44 11.38 12.86
C LEU A 106 -8.82 10.73 11.53
N VAL A 107 -8.72 9.41 11.49
CA VAL A 107 -9.18 8.57 10.37
C VAL A 107 -10.60 8.08 10.67
N PRO A 108 -11.58 8.36 9.79
CA PRO A 108 -12.96 7.91 10.00
C PRO A 108 -13.08 6.40 10.07
N SER A 109 -14.04 5.90 10.86
CA SER A 109 -14.34 4.46 10.94
C SER A 109 -14.89 3.87 9.65
N ALA A 110 -15.43 4.72 8.76
CA ALA A 110 -15.89 4.34 7.42
C ALA A 110 -14.84 4.83 6.39
N ASN A 111 -13.69 4.18 6.37
CA ASN A 111 -12.58 4.44 5.44
C ASN A 111 -12.08 3.10 4.89
N PRO A 112 -12.68 2.59 3.80
CA PRO A 112 -12.33 1.29 3.23
C PRO A 112 -10.84 1.17 2.92
N THR A 113 -10.26 0.03 3.30
CA THR A 113 -8.83 -0.27 3.22
C THR A 113 -8.63 -1.69 2.69
N GLY A 114 -7.84 -1.85 1.66
CA GLY A 114 -7.45 -3.13 1.07
C GLY A 114 -5.97 -3.40 1.12
#